data_8a048a31d549e33eacfbe37cb94aef1f
#
_entry.id   8a048a31d549e33eacfbe37cb94aef1f
#
_cell.length_a   1.000
_cell.length_b   1.000
_cell.length_c   1.000
_cell.angle_alpha   90.00
_cell.angle_beta   90.00
_cell.angle_gamma   90.00
#
_symmetry.space_group_name_H-M   'P 1'
#
loop_
_entity.id
_entity.type
_entity.pdbx_description
1 polymer ?
#
loop_
_entity_poly.entity_id
_entity_poly.type
_entity_poly.pdbx_seq_one_letter_code
_entity_poly.pdbx_strand_id
1 'polypeptide(L)'
;MSGNTDMPKSDTPPVVFIVDDDPDIRSSLSRALRLRGHTVESFENADAFLERYDSSMFGCLILDQGLPGMTGLELQRHMNNQGIPLPIIFITGHGGVPESVQAIKGGAIDFLEKPFRQTELIERINAALEAAKTQRKSESRKKDARARFERLTPREREIVDHMLRNPSEASSKGIARALDISPRTVDHHRARILEKLLVNSVAELIDLALRLDEAPTTDV
;
A
#
# COMPACT_ATOMS: atom_id res chain seq x y z
N MET A 1 10.55 36.03 -2.62
CA MET A 1 9.25 35.39 -2.95
C MET A 1 9.55 34.10 -3.68
N SER A 2 9.81 33.03 -2.93
CA SER A 2 10.09 31.71 -3.49
C SER A 2 8.87 30.85 -3.25
N GLY A 3 8.06 30.66 -4.30
CA GLY A 3 6.92 29.79 -4.27
C GLY A 3 7.38 28.34 -4.16
N ASN A 4 7.18 27.75 -3.02
CA ASN A 4 7.30 26.32 -2.80
C ASN A 4 6.08 25.66 -3.45
N THR A 5 6.22 25.24 -4.70
CA THR A 5 5.20 24.46 -5.41
C THR A 5 5.21 23.08 -4.80
N ASP A 6 4.32 22.86 -3.84
CA ASP A 6 4.04 21.55 -3.26
C ASP A 6 3.38 20.69 -4.36
N MET A 7 4.22 20.03 -5.17
CA MET A 7 3.78 19.07 -6.18
C MET A 7 3.11 17.90 -5.44
N PRO A 8 1.95 17.42 -5.88
CA PRO A 8 1.31 16.29 -5.25
C PRO A 8 2.23 15.08 -5.29
N LYS A 9 2.50 14.47 -4.13
CA LYS A 9 3.37 13.29 -3.91
C LYS A 9 2.96 12.01 -4.67
N SER A 10 2.12 12.12 -5.70
CA SER A 10 1.59 10.97 -6.46
C SER A 10 2.38 10.58 -7.72
N ASP A 11 3.39 11.35 -8.11
CA ASP A 11 4.09 11.18 -9.40
C ASP A 11 5.45 10.46 -9.32
N THR A 12 5.83 9.91 -8.18
CA THR A 12 7.06 9.09 -8.11
C THR A 12 6.82 7.81 -8.93
N PRO A 13 7.64 7.52 -9.95
CA PRO A 13 7.48 6.29 -10.73
C PRO A 13 7.78 5.06 -9.86
N PRO A 14 7.13 3.94 -10.12
CA PRO A 14 7.43 2.70 -9.43
C PRO A 14 8.85 2.23 -9.76
N VAL A 15 9.53 1.67 -8.76
CA VAL A 15 10.90 1.17 -8.89
C VAL A 15 10.90 -0.35 -8.88
N VAL A 16 11.65 -0.97 -9.78
CA VAL A 16 11.99 -2.38 -9.70
C VAL A 16 13.32 -2.50 -8.96
N PHE A 17 13.26 -3.01 -7.74
CA PHE A 17 14.44 -3.32 -6.95
C PHE A 17 14.94 -4.71 -7.31
N ILE A 18 16.24 -4.89 -7.43
CA ILE A 18 16.87 -6.18 -7.69
C ILE A 18 17.89 -6.42 -6.57
N VAL A 19 17.74 -7.54 -5.86
CA VAL A 19 18.74 -8.00 -4.89
C VAL A 19 19.22 -9.38 -5.31
N ASP A 20 20.48 -9.47 -5.75
CA ASP A 20 21.12 -10.70 -6.24
C ASP A 20 22.63 -10.53 -6.05
N ASP A 21 23.36 -11.50 -5.56
CA ASP A 21 24.81 -11.40 -5.31
C ASP A 21 25.63 -11.54 -6.59
N ASP A 22 25.06 -12.11 -7.67
CA ASP A 22 25.72 -12.26 -8.95
C ASP A 22 25.70 -10.93 -9.76
N PRO A 23 26.86 -10.29 -10.01
CA PRO A 23 26.93 -9.02 -10.72
C PRO A 23 26.49 -9.12 -12.19
N ASP A 24 26.65 -10.28 -12.83
CA ASP A 24 26.27 -10.48 -14.23
C ASP A 24 24.74 -10.56 -14.35
N ILE A 25 24.09 -11.25 -13.42
CA ILE A 25 22.62 -11.31 -13.32
C ILE A 25 22.07 -9.92 -13.05
N ARG A 26 22.59 -9.21 -12.04
CA ARG A 26 22.14 -7.84 -11.71
C ARG A 26 22.28 -6.91 -12.91
N SER A 27 23.43 -6.91 -13.59
CA SER A 27 23.69 -6.05 -14.75
C SER A 27 22.75 -6.37 -15.92
N SER A 28 22.63 -7.65 -16.24
CA SER A 28 21.79 -8.13 -17.34
C SER A 28 20.30 -7.79 -17.12
N LEU A 29 19.76 -8.09 -15.95
CA LEU A 29 18.37 -7.78 -15.58
C LEU A 29 18.13 -6.28 -15.55
N SER A 30 19.02 -5.50 -14.91
CA SER A 30 18.88 -4.04 -14.84
C SER A 30 18.84 -3.42 -16.23
N ARG A 31 19.73 -3.84 -17.13
CA ARG A 31 19.77 -3.37 -18.53
C ARG A 31 18.49 -3.74 -19.27
N ALA A 32 18.06 -4.98 -19.16
CA ALA A 32 16.86 -5.47 -19.86
C ALA A 32 15.59 -4.75 -19.44
N LEU A 33 15.44 -4.44 -18.14
CA LEU A 33 14.28 -3.73 -17.58
C LEU A 33 14.31 -2.24 -17.91
N ARG A 34 15.49 -1.59 -17.83
CA ARG A 34 15.64 -0.18 -18.23
C ARG A 34 15.32 0.05 -19.71
N LEU A 35 15.71 -0.86 -20.58
CA LEU A 35 15.37 -0.81 -22.01
C LEU A 35 13.86 -0.89 -22.27
N ARG A 36 13.09 -1.39 -21.31
CA ARG A 36 11.61 -1.45 -21.36
C ARG A 36 10.93 -0.31 -20.61
N GLY A 37 11.71 0.69 -20.17
CA GLY A 37 11.19 1.88 -19.52
C GLY A 37 10.98 1.76 -18.00
N HIS A 38 11.44 0.67 -17.35
CA HIS A 38 11.37 0.56 -15.91
C HIS A 38 12.48 1.36 -15.23
N THR A 39 12.14 1.99 -14.13
CA THR A 39 13.13 2.54 -13.18
C THR A 39 13.68 1.37 -12.37
N VAL A 40 14.99 1.19 -12.32
CA VAL A 40 15.62 0.04 -11.67
C VAL A 40 16.73 0.47 -10.73
N GLU A 41 16.67 0.00 -9.49
CA GLU A 41 17.76 0.04 -8.51
C GLU A 41 18.19 -1.39 -8.19
N SER A 42 19.51 -1.65 -8.10
CA SER A 42 20.03 -3.01 -7.88
C SER A 42 21.09 -3.03 -6.77
N PHE A 43 21.09 -4.09 -5.98
CA PHE A 43 21.87 -4.26 -4.77
C PHE A 43 22.53 -5.64 -4.75
N GLU A 44 23.72 -5.73 -4.17
CA GLU A 44 24.48 -6.98 -4.09
C GLU A 44 24.07 -7.87 -2.90
N ASN A 45 23.37 -7.30 -1.91
CA ASN A 45 22.95 -8.01 -0.72
C ASN A 45 21.74 -7.32 -0.07
N ALA A 46 21.15 -7.98 0.92
CA ALA A 46 19.98 -7.51 1.64
C ALA A 46 20.24 -6.22 2.42
N ASP A 47 21.42 -6.08 3.05
CA ASP A 47 21.75 -4.92 3.89
C ASP A 47 21.83 -3.64 3.04
N ALA A 48 22.48 -3.69 1.87
CA ALA A 48 22.56 -2.56 0.96
C ALA A 48 21.16 -2.12 0.46
N PHE A 49 20.25 -3.06 0.26
CA PHE A 49 18.87 -2.76 -0.08
C PHE A 49 18.14 -2.07 1.10
N LEU A 50 18.24 -2.61 2.31
CA LEU A 50 17.58 -2.08 3.49
C LEU A 50 18.08 -0.67 3.85
N GLU A 51 19.39 -0.41 3.72
CA GLU A 51 19.96 0.92 3.93
C GLU A 51 19.44 1.97 2.93
N ARG A 52 19.15 1.56 1.71
CA ARG A 52 18.71 2.46 0.64
C ARG A 52 17.20 2.65 0.61
N TYR A 53 16.44 1.65 1.03
CA TYR A 53 14.99 1.68 0.96
C TYR A 53 14.40 2.75 1.88
N ASP A 54 13.48 3.53 1.32
CA ASP A 54 12.70 4.53 2.05
C ASP A 54 11.21 4.28 1.83
N SER A 55 10.40 4.47 2.86
CA SER A 55 8.95 4.23 2.84
C SER A 55 8.16 5.09 1.84
N SER A 56 8.77 6.14 1.27
CA SER A 56 8.19 6.91 0.16
C SER A 56 8.32 6.21 -1.18
N MET A 57 9.25 5.25 -1.29
CA MET A 57 9.46 4.43 -2.48
C MET A 57 8.38 3.36 -2.59
N PHE A 58 8.00 3.02 -3.82
CA PHE A 58 7.10 1.92 -4.10
C PHE A 58 7.48 1.23 -5.40
N GLY A 59 7.08 -0.01 -5.57
CA GLY A 59 7.42 -0.80 -6.73
C GLY A 59 7.34 -2.27 -6.43
N CYS A 60 8.29 -3.07 -6.94
CA CYS A 60 8.42 -4.48 -6.61
C CYS A 60 9.88 -4.87 -6.40
N LEU A 61 10.10 -5.94 -5.67
CA LEU A 61 11.42 -6.50 -5.39
C LEU A 61 11.60 -7.83 -6.13
N ILE A 62 12.64 -7.91 -6.95
CA ILE A 62 13.19 -9.15 -7.48
C ILE A 62 14.28 -9.57 -6.51
N LEU A 63 14.13 -10.74 -5.92
CA LEU A 63 14.96 -11.18 -4.81
C LEU A 63 15.57 -12.55 -5.06
N ASP A 64 16.89 -12.63 -5.10
CA ASP A 64 17.56 -13.92 -5.07
C ASP A 64 17.41 -14.56 -3.69
N GLN A 65 17.19 -15.87 -3.70
CA GLN A 65 17.08 -16.63 -2.45
C GLN A 65 18.43 -16.88 -1.79
N GLY A 66 19.45 -17.10 -2.61
CA GLY A 66 20.77 -17.59 -2.19
C GLY A 66 21.76 -16.51 -1.79
N LEU A 67 21.29 -15.37 -1.25
CA LEU A 67 22.13 -14.25 -0.85
C LEU A 67 23.10 -14.62 0.28
N PRO A 68 24.32 -14.09 0.26
CA PRO A 68 25.26 -14.23 1.37
C PRO A 68 24.82 -13.39 2.58
N GLY A 69 25.05 -13.91 3.78
CA GLY A 69 24.64 -13.27 5.02
C GLY A 69 23.14 -13.45 5.29
N MET A 70 22.35 -12.43 5.04
CA MET A 70 20.89 -12.49 5.14
C MET A 70 20.30 -13.11 3.86
N THR A 71 19.72 -14.30 3.99
CA THR A 71 19.04 -15.00 2.87
C THR A 71 17.80 -14.23 2.38
N GLY A 72 17.35 -14.51 1.15
CA GLY A 72 16.15 -13.88 0.62
C GLY A 72 14.90 -14.13 1.46
N LEU A 73 14.73 -15.34 2.03
CA LEU A 73 13.62 -15.63 2.95
C LEU A 73 13.73 -14.89 4.29
N GLU A 74 14.93 -14.63 4.76
CA GLU A 74 15.15 -13.82 5.97
C GLU A 74 14.85 -12.34 5.70
N LEU A 75 15.25 -11.83 4.54
CA LEU A 75 14.89 -10.48 4.10
C LEU A 75 13.36 -10.32 3.98
N GLN A 76 12.68 -11.28 3.36
CA GLN A 76 11.21 -11.27 3.28
C GLN A 76 10.57 -11.21 4.68
N ARG A 77 11.03 -12.04 5.63
CA ARG A 77 10.53 -12.01 7.01
C ARG A 77 10.81 -10.67 7.69
N HIS A 78 11.99 -10.11 7.47
CA HIS A 78 12.34 -8.79 7.99
C HIS A 78 11.41 -7.70 7.44
N MET A 79 11.18 -7.68 6.13
CA MET A 79 10.28 -6.74 5.47
C MET A 79 8.85 -6.85 6.01
N ASN A 80 8.34 -8.06 6.18
CA ASN A 80 7.00 -8.30 6.76
C ASN A 80 6.89 -7.74 8.17
N ASN A 81 7.91 -7.98 9.03
CA ASN A 81 7.95 -7.49 10.40
C ASN A 81 8.02 -5.95 10.48
N GLN A 82 8.68 -5.32 9.51
CA GLN A 82 8.78 -3.86 9.41
C GLN A 82 7.61 -3.22 8.66
N GLY A 83 6.69 -4.02 8.14
CA GLY A 83 5.55 -3.52 7.36
C GLY A 83 5.96 -2.86 6.03
N ILE A 84 7.03 -3.33 5.39
CA ILE A 84 7.48 -2.85 4.08
C ILE A 84 6.57 -3.46 2.99
N PRO A 85 5.73 -2.68 2.30
CA PRO A 85 4.67 -3.19 1.44
C PRO A 85 5.13 -3.40 -0.01
N LEU A 86 6.33 -3.95 -0.21
CA LEU A 86 6.83 -4.26 -1.55
C LEU A 86 6.46 -5.68 -1.96
N PRO A 87 5.73 -5.85 -3.07
CA PRO A 87 5.54 -7.17 -3.68
C PRO A 87 6.88 -7.82 -4.02
N ILE A 88 7.07 -9.08 -3.64
CA ILE A 88 8.32 -9.81 -3.83
C ILE A 88 8.13 -10.89 -4.89
N ILE A 89 9.05 -10.95 -5.86
CA ILE A 89 9.22 -12.02 -6.84
C ILE A 89 10.57 -12.67 -6.54
N PHE A 90 10.56 -13.91 -6.08
CA PHE A 90 11.81 -14.65 -5.89
C PHE A 90 12.37 -15.17 -7.19
N ILE A 91 13.70 -15.13 -7.31
CA ILE A 91 14.45 -15.83 -8.33
C ILE A 91 15.48 -16.74 -7.65
N THR A 92 15.71 -17.93 -8.16
CA THR A 92 16.66 -18.86 -7.53
C THR A 92 17.28 -19.81 -8.54
N GLY A 93 18.54 -20.16 -8.32
CA GLY A 93 19.23 -21.21 -9.08
C GLY A 93 19.08 -22.61 -8.48
N HIS A 94 18.67 -22.72 -7.23
CA HIS A 94 18.57 -23.97 -6.46
C HIS A 94 17.41 -23.93 -5.47
N GLY A 95 16.20 -23.67 -5.95
CA GLY A 95 15.02 -23.65 -5.11
C GLY A 95 14.30 -24.99 -5.10
N GLY A 96 14.26 -25.65 -3.96
CA GLY A 96 13.40 -26.81 -3.78
C GLY A 96 11.93 -26.42 -3.57
N VAL A 97 11.02 -27.40 -3.68
CA VAL A 97 9.59 -27.20 -3.38
C VAL A 97 9.37 -26.60 -1.97
N PRO A 98 10.13 -26.98 -0.92
CA PRO A 98 9.94 -26.41 0.41
C PRO A 98 10.16 -24.89 0.47
N GLU A 99 11.19 -24.39 -0.19
CA GLU A 99 11.56 -22.96 -0.19
C GLU A 99 10.55 -22.10 -0.96
N SER A 100 10.10 -22.58 -2.13
CA SER A 100 9.07 -21.90 -2.90
C SER A 100 7.75 -21.80 -2.14
N VAL A 101 7.33 -22.89 -1.47
CA VAL A 101 6.15 -22.89 -0.61
C VAL A 101 6.32 -21.92 0.57
N GLN A 102 7.51 -21.83 1.15
CA GLN A 102 7.78 -20.93 2.27
C GLN A 102 7.73 -19.46 1.81
N ALA A 103 8.30 -19.14 0.64
CA ALA A 103 8.25 -17.82 0.04
C ALA A 103 6.80 -17.36 -0.21
N ILE A 104 5.99 -18.22 -0.83
CA ILE A 104 4.58 -17.93 -1.12
C ILE A 104 3.76 -17.77 0.17
N LYS A 105 3.95 -18.68 1.15
CA LYS A 105 3.31 -18.52 2.49
C LYS A 105 3.74 -17.25 3.22
N GLY A 106 4.95 -16.76 2.94
CA GLY A 106 5.45 -15.47 3.43
C GLY A 106 4.89 -14.26 2.69
N GLY A 107 4.01 -14.45 1.69
CA GLY A 107 3.39 -13.35 0.93
C GLY A 107 4.15 -12.93 -0.31
N ALA A 108 5.09 -13.74 -0.81
CA ALA A 108 5.68 -13.49 -2.12
C ALA A 108 4.61 -13.67 -3.21
N ILE A 109 4.64 -12.79 -4.21
CA ILE A 109 3.72 -12.88 -5.35
C ILE A 109 4.05 -14.10 -6.21
N ASP A 110 5.34 -14.35 -6.40
CA ASP A 110 5.77 -15.45 -7.24
C ASP A 110 7.20 -15.92 -6.95
N PHE A 111 7.55 -17.03 -7.59
CA PHE A 111 8.83 -17.70 -7.47
C PHE A 111 9.24 -18.25 -8.84
N LEU A 112 10.41 -17.85 -9.33
CA LEU A 112 10.96 -18.24 -10.62
C LEU A 112 12.28 -18.99 -10.46
N GLU A 113 12.41 -20.14 -11.10
CA GLU A 113 13.63 -20.93 -11.11
C GLU A 113 14.52 -20.53 -12.31
N LYS A 114 15.81 -20.31 -12.04
CA LYS A 114 16.84 -20.08 -13.09
C LYS A 114 17.19 -21.42 -13.77
N PRO A 115 17.21 -21.49 -15.11
CA PRO A 115 17.01 -20.40 -16.07
C PRO A 115 15.53 -20.15 -16.38
N PHE A 116 15.08 -18.90 -16.29
CA PHE A 116 13.73 -18.47 -16.63
C PHE A 116 13.68 -17.69 -17.96
N ARG A 117 12.48 -17.61 -18.56
CA ARG A 117 12.29 -16.76 -19.73
C ARG A 117 12.15 -15.29 -19.30
N GLN A 118 12.83 -14.40 -20.00
CA GLN A 118 12.76 -12.97 -19.72
C GLN A 118 11.33 -12.41 -19.83
N THR A 119 10.54 -12.92 -20.78
CA THR A 119 9.13 -12.53 -20.95
C THR A 119 8.30 -12.88 -19.72
N GLU A 120 8.51 -14.05 -19.14
CA GLU A 120 7.82 -14.51 -17.95
C GLU A 120 8.10 -13.60 -16.73
N LEU A 121 9.38 -13.27 -16.49
CA LEU A 121 9.74 -12.33 -15.42
C LEU A 121 9.10 -10.96 -15.62
N ILE A 122 9.05 -10.45 -16.85
CA ILE A 122 8.46 -9.14 -17.15
C ILE A 122 6.95 -9.14 -16.88
N GLU A 123 6.24 -10.18 -17.27
CA GLU A 123 4.80 -10.31 -16.99
C GLU A 123 4.52 -10.26 -15.49
N ARG A 124 5.33 -10.95 -14.67
CA ARG A 124 5.20 -10.92 -13.21
C ARG A 124 5.55 -9.56 -12.61
N ILE A 125 6.59 -8.90 -13.10
CA ILE A 125 6.95 -7.55 -12.69
C ILE A 125 5.80 -6.58 -12.97
N ASN A 126 5.21 -6.63 -14.16
CA ASN A 126 4.10 -5.77 -14.52
C ASN A 126 2.88 -6.00 -13.60
N ALA A 127 2.55 -7.26 -13.33
CA ALA A 127 1.47 -7.60 -12.39
C ALA A 127 1.78 -7.07 -10.97
N ALA A 128 3.00 -7.26 -10.48
CA ALA A 128 3.44 -6.76 -9.18
C ALA A 128 3.38 -5.23 -9.09
N LEU A 129 3.82 -4.52 -10.13
CA LEU A 129 3.77 -3.07 -10.17
C LEU A 129 2.35 -2.52 -10.21
N GLU A 130 1.41 -3.17 -10.91
CA GLU A 130 -0.01 -2.79 -10.90
C GLU A 130 -0.65 -3.04 -9.52
N ALA A 131 -0.32 -4.15 -8.87
CA ALA A 131 -0.74 -4.41 -7.49
C ALA A 131 -0.21 -3.32 -6.53
N ALA A 132 1.08 -2.99 -6.61
CA ALA A 132 1.69 -1.92 -5.80
C ALA A 132 1.04 -0.55 -6.02
N LYS A 133 0.73 -0.19 -7.27
CA LYS A 133 0.02 1.06 -7.59
C LYS A 133 -1.38 1.10 -6.98
N THR A 134 -2.11 -0.01 -7.08
CA THR A 134 -3.46 -0.14 -6.53
C THR A 134 -3.45 -0.01 -5.01
N GLN A 135 -2.53 -0.70 -4.34
CA GLN A 135 -2.34 -0.62 -2.90
C GLN A 135 -1.98 0.81 -2.46
N ARG A 136 -0.99 1.45 -3.12
CA ARG A 136 -0.58 2.82 -2.81
C ARG A 136 -1.75 3.82 -2.94
N LYS A 137 -2.57 3.69 -4.00
CA LYS A 137 -3.77 4.52 -4.18
C LYS A 137 -4.78 4.31 -3.03
N SER A 138 -4.98 3.06 -2.62
CA SER A 138 -5.86 2.72 -1.49
C SER A 138 -5.35 3.32 -0.19
N GLU A 139 -4.06 3.18 0.12
CA GLU A 139 -3.44 3.74 1.33
C GLU A 139 -3.49 5.27 1.35
N SER A 140 -3.23 5.92 0.21
CA SER A 140 -3.35 7.37 0.10
C SER A 140 -4.78 7.84 0.37
N ARG A 141 -5.78 7.17 -0.21
CA ARG A 141 -7.20 7.48 0.02
C ARG A 141 -7.59 7.27 1.49
N LYS A 142 -7.11 6.19 2.12
CA LYS A 142 -7.33 5.95 3.56
C LYS A 142 -6.69 7.04 4.42
N LYS A 143 -5.47 7.43 4.11
CA LYS A 143 -4.77 8.51 4.81
C LYS A 143 -5.51 9.85 4.69
N ASP A 144 -5.95 10.20 3.48
CA ASP A 144 -6.72 11.41 3.23
C ASP A 144 -8.07 11.39 3.97
N ALA A 145 -8.76 10.24 3.96
CA ALA A 145 -10.00 10.08 4.69
C ALA A 145 -9.78 10.24 6.20
N ARG A 146 -8.77 9.60 6.80
CA ARG A 146 -8.42 9.75 8.23
C ARG A 146 -8.16 11.21 8.58
N ALA A 147 -7.37 11.92 7.78
CA ALA A 147 -7.07 13.34 7.99
C ALA A 147 -8.33 14.22 7.96
N ARG A 148 -9.35 13.86 7.15
CA ARG A 148 -10.64 14.56 7.15
C ARG A 148 -11.44 14.27 8.42
N PHE A 149 -11.50 13.03 8.89
CA PHE A 149 -12.18 12.66 10.14
C PHE A 149 -11.52 13.31 11.37
N GLU A 150 -10.21 13.50 11.36
CA GLU A 150 -9.48 14.20 12.44
C GLU A 150 -9.89 15.68 12.60
N ARG A 151 -10.41 16.31 11.53
CA ARG A 151 -10.92 17.70 11.58
C ARG A 151 -12.29 17.85 12.28
N LEU A 152 -12.95 16.75 12.58
CA LEU A 152 -14.22 16.77 13.27
C LEU A 152 -14.02 17.18 14.73
N THR A 153 -14.89 18.07 15.21
CA THR A 153 -14.97 18.38 16.64
C THR A 153 -15.48 17.16 17.42
N PRO A 154 -15.29 17.10 18.76
CA PRO A 154 -15.84 16.00 19.57
C PRO A 154 -17.34 15.78 19.34
N ARG A 155 -18.12 16.86 19.24
CA ARG A 155 -19.56 16.77 19.03
C ARG A 155 -19.94 16.27 17.63
N GLU A 156 -19.23 16.70 16.61
CA GLU A 156 -19.40 16.20 15.24
C GLU A 156 -19.04 14.71 15.16
N ARG A 157 -18.02 14.28 15.88
CA ARG A 157 -17.60 12.88 15.95
C ARG A 157 -18.67 12.00 16.61
N GLU A 158 -19.25 12.44 17.73
CA GLU A 158 -20.37 11.75 18.39
C GLU A 158 -21.55 11.55 17.42
N ILE A 159 -21.88 12.57 16.62
CA ILE A 159 -22.95 12.49 15.63
C ILE A 159 -22.61 11.47 14.54
N VAL A 160 -21.38 11.50 14.00
CA VAL A 160 -20.91 10.53 13.01
C VAL A 160 -20.94 9.12 13.58
N ASP A 161 -20.40 8.91 14.77
CA ASP A 161 -20.39 7.60 15.45
C ASP A 161 -21.82 7.04 15.62
N HIS A 162 -22.78 7.91 15.96
CA HIS A 162 -24.17 7.50 16.07
C HIS A 162 -24.75 7.08 14.72
N MET A 163 -24.47 7.84 13.64
CA MET A 163 -24.91 7.51 12.27
C MET A 163 -24.34 6.17 11.78
N LEU A 164 -23.07 5.89 12.10
CA LEU A 164 -22.41 4.66 11.68
C LEU A 164 -22.91 3.43 12.43
N ARG A 165 -23.17 3.57 13.76
CA ARG A 165 -23.65 2.45 14.58
C ARG A 165 -25.15 2.19 14.41
N ASN A 166 -25.95 3.21 14.07
CA ASN A 166 -27.40 3.14 13.96
C ASN A 166 -27.90 3.76 12.65
N PRO A 167 -27.63 3.14 11.48
CA PRO A 167 -28.01 3.70 10.18
C PRO A 167 -29.53 3.96 10.03
N SER A 168 -30.36 3.14 10.66
CA SER A 168 -31.82 3.29 10.66
C SER A 168 -32.33 4.50 11.45
N GLU A 169 -31.53 4.99 12.42
CA GLU A 169 -31.81 6.16 13.25
C GLU A 169 -30.97 7.40 12.87
N ALA A 170 -30.34 7.38 11.71
CA ALA A 170 -29.50 8.48 11.20
C ALA A 170 -30.31 9.74 10.81
N SER A 171 -31.61 9.80 11.06
CA SER A 171 -32.42 11.01 10.89
C SER A 171 -32.08 12.06 11.93
N SER A 172 -32.28 13.36 11.59
CA SER A 172 -32.01 14.46 12.55
C SER A 172 -32.83 14.33 13.83
N LYS A 173 -34.03 13.76 13.76
CA LYS A 173 -34.87 13.50 14.95
C LYS A 173 -34.34 12.33 15.78
N GLY A 174 -33.83 11.26 15.15
CA GLY A 174 -33.25 10.10 15.83
C GLY A 174 -31.98 10.49 16.59
N ILE A 175 -31.07 11.15 15.90
CA ILE A 175 -29.82 11.67 16.49
C ILE A 175 -30.10 12.68 17.63
N ALA A 176 -31.05 13.59 17.41
CA ALA A 176 -31.42 14.59 18.40
C ALA A 176 -31.91 13.96 19.72
N ARG A 177 -32.72 12.89 19.62
CA ARG A 177 -33.19 12.11 20.77
C ARG A 177 -32.03 11.37 21.46
N ALA A 178 -31.16 10.75 20.70
CA ALA A 178 -30.05 9.97 21.25
C ALA A 178 -28.99 10.83 21.95
N LEU A 179 -28.77 12.04 21.46
CA LEU A 179 -27.71 12.94 21.97
C LEU A 179 -28.22 14.11 22.81
N ASP A 180 -29.54 14.13 23.11
CA ASP A 180 -30.21 15.18 23.91
C ASP A 180 -29.94 16.60 23.38
N ILE A 181 -30.18 16.82 22.08
CA ILE A 181 -30.07 18.12 21.42
C ILE A 181 -31.26 18.39 20.51
N SER A 182 -31.37 19.62 20.00
CA SER A 182 -32.45 19.93 19.05
C SER A 182 -32.18 19.36 17.67
N PRO A 183 -33.22 18.93 16.88
CA PRO A 183 -33.05 18.53 15.50
C PRO A 183 -32.37 19.59 14.62
N ARG A 184 -32.64 20.88 14.89
CA ARG A 184 -31.99 21.99 14.17
C ARG A 184 -30.48 22.06 14.46
N THR A 185 -30.07 21.72 15.69
CA THR A 185 -28.66 21.64 16.06
C THR A 185 -28.00 20.50 15.33
N VAL A 186 -28.66 19.35 15.20
CA VAL A 186 -28.15 18.20 14.39
C VAL A 186 -27.98 18.60 12.94
N ASP A 187 -28.97 19.25 12.34
CA ASP A 187 -28.88 19.69 10.93
C ASP A 187 -27.70 20.64 10.70
N HIS A 188 -27.46 21.55 11.64
CA HIS A 188 -26.29 22.43 11.57
C HIS A 188 -24.96 21.67 11.63
N HIS A 189 -24.85 20.69 12.56
CA HIS A 189 -23.65 19.86 12.64
C HIS A 189 -23.48 18.98 11.39
N ARG A 190 -24.58 18.40 10.88
CA ARG A 190 -24.53 17.59 9.64
C ARG A 190 -23.97 18.35 8.46
N ALA A 191 -24.42 19.59 8.24
CA ALA A 191 -23.90 20.42 7.16
C ALA A 191 -22.37 20.61 7.28
N ARG A 192 -21.89 20.92 8.50
CA ARG A 192 -20.44 21.08 8.77
C ARG A 192 -19.66 19.78 8.65
N ILE A 193 -20.23 18.65 9.07
CA ILE A 193 -19.62 17.32 8.91
C ILE A 193 -19.42 17.01 7.43
N LEU A 194 -20.48 17.14 6.61
CA LEU A 194 -20.39 16.88 5.19
C LEU A 194 -19.35 17.78 4.49
N GLU A 195 -19.31 19.06 4.85
CA GLU A 195 -18.31 20.01 4.35
C GLU A 195 -16.89 19.60 4.73
N LYS A 196 -16.62 19.27 6.01
CA LYS A 196 -15.30 18.86 6.51
C LYS A 196 -14.82 17.56 5.92
N LEU A 197 -15.72 16.59 5.72
CA LEU A 197 -15.42 15.29 5.13
C LEU A 197 -15.37 15.32 3.61
N LEU A 198 -15.77 16.45 2.99
CA LEU A 198 -15.84 16.62 1.52
C LEU A 198 -16.74 15.55 0.87
N VAL A 199 -17.91 15.33 1.45
CA VAL A 199 -18.95 14.41 0.94
C VAL A 199 -20.28 15.15 0.84
N ASN A 200 -21.16 14.68 -0.07
CA ASN A 200 -22.41 15.36 -0.38
C ASN A 200 -23.64 14.73 0.30
N SER A 201 -23.47 13.55 0.91
CA SER A 201 -24.55 12.82 1.53
C SER A 201 -24.09 11.96 2.71
N VAL A 202 -25.05 11.56 3.56
CA VAL A 202 -24.79 10.62 4.66
C VAL A 202 -24.38 9.24 4.11
N ALA A 203 -24.90 8.85 2.97
CA ALA A 203 -24.50 7.60 2.31
C ALA A 203 -23.03 7.62 1.90
N GLU A 204 -22.54 8.72 1.32
CA GLU A 204 -21.13 8.91 0.99
C GLU A 204 -20.24 8.97 2.26
N LEU A 205 -20.75 9.54 3.36
CA LEU A 205 -20.04 9.53 4.64
C LEU A 205 -19.87 8.11 5.17
N ILE A 206 -20.92 7.30 5.12
CA ILE A 206 -20.88 5.90 5.56
C ILE A 206 -19.89 5.10 4.69
N ASP A 207 -19.96 5.26 3.37
CA ASP A 207 -19.02 4.62 2.44
C ASP A 207 -17.56 5.04 2.71
N LEU A 208 -17.33 6.33 2.98
CA LEU A 208 -16.01 6.84 3.36
C LEU A 208 -15.49 6.21 4.67
N ALA A 209 -16.37 6.05 5.66
CA ALA A 209 -16.01 5.45 6.95
C ALA A 209 -15.74 3.94 6.82
N LEU A 210 -16.56 3.19 6.08
CA LEU A 210 -16.36 1.76 5.84
C LEU A 210 -15.02 1.47 5.16
N ARG A 211 -14.58 2.30 4.24
CA ARG A 211 -13.26 2.19 3.59
C ARG A 211 -12.09 2.36 4.56
N LEU A 212 -12.29 3.00 5.71
CA LEU A 212 -11.25 3.10 6.75
C LEU A 212 -11.11 1.82 7.56
N ASP A 213 -12.20 1.05 7.72
CA ASP A 213 -12.24 -0.19 8.50
C ASP A 213 -11.87 -1.42 7.65
N GLU A 214 -11.88 -1.31 6.31
CA GLU A 214 -11.39 -2.40 5.45
C GLU A 214 -9.89 -2.64 5.71
N ALA A 215 -9.58 -3.77 6.35
CA ALA A 215 -8.23 -4.30 6.39
C ALA A 215 -7.71 -4.48 4.95
N PRO A 216 -6.39 -4.35 4.69
CA PRO A 216 -5.85 -4.66 3.37
C PRO A 216 -6.31 -6.06 2.99
N THR A 217 -7.14 -6.16 1.97
CA THR A 217 -7.54 -7.43 1.38
C THR A 217 -6.29 -8.09 0.83
N THR A 218 -5.74 -9.02 1.59
CA THR A 218 -4.84 -10.02 1.07
C THR A 218 -5.75 -11.02 0.34
N ASP A 219 -6.08 -10.71 -0.91
CA ASP A 219 -6.67 -11.70 -1.80
C ASP A 219 -5.62 -12.81 -1.98
N VAL A 220 -6.01 -14.01 -1.54
CA VAL A 220 -5.26 -15.28 -1.59
C VAL A 220 -5.13 -15.76 -3.04
#